data_3efba577080ce041a60983a6ad6c6292
#
_entry.id   3efba577080ce041a60983a6ad6c6292
#
_cell.length_a   1.000
_cell.length_b   1.000
_cell.length_c   1.000
_cell.angle_alpha   90.00
_cell.angle_beta   90.00
_cell.angle_gamma   90.00
#
_symmetry.space_group_name_H-M   'P 1'
#
loop_
_entity.id
_entity.type
_entity.pdbx_description
1 polymer ?
#
loop_
_entity_poly.entity_id
_entity_poly.type
_entity_poly.pdbx_seq_one_letter_code
_entity_poly.pdbx_strand_id
1 'polypeptide(L)'
;VVELPDAGLAEALPGMPVCAVTSVGPDGVSRSVERLAALAAGVMRKESICVTAPEQPKSVLSELIVAAGKCGCELVVPDPEDITFLEAEKFASKVDYGGYTVPLAFLGRHAAGSAAMAVELSLALCRKGFDITDDAILEGLAAVENRSSIRVISQRPLIILDACRTPQQAAALLRVLNMAKVRHMSAIIGLAEEEGAEAFFSALETG
;
A
#
# COMPACT_ATOMS: atom_id res chain seq x y z
N VAL A 1 -16.81 -3.04 2.11
CA VAL A 1 -15.47 -3.07 1.49
C VAL A 1 -15.18 -4.49 1.03
N VAL A 2 -14.67 -4.65 -0.18
CA VAL A 2 -14.25 -5.94 -0.74
C VAL A 2 -12.77 -5.84 -1.12
N GLU A 3 -11.96 -6.73 -0.60
CA GLU A 3 -10.56 -6.88 -0.98
C GLU A 3 -10.43 -8.03 -1.99
N LEU A 4 -9.69 -7.79 -3.08
CA LEU A 4 -9.41 -8.78 -4.09
C LEU A 4 -7.95 -9.24 -3.96
N PRO A 5 -7.72 -10.50 -3.59
CA PRO A 5 -6.36 -11.03 -3.49
C PRO A 5 -5.72 -11.25 -4.88
N ASP A 6 -6.55 -11.37 -5.92
CA ASP A 6 -6.10 -11.50 -7.31
C ASP A 6 -6.87 -10.50 -8.19
N ALA A 7 -6.11 -9.67 -8.90
CA ALA A 7 -6.68 -8.68 -9.82
C ALA A 7 -7.54 -9.31 -10.94
N GLY A 8 -7.29 -10.57 -11.30
CA GLY A 8 -8.11 -11.29 -12.28
C GLY A 8 -9.57 -11.52 -11.84
N LEU A 9 -9.87 -11.39 -10.54
CA LEU A 9 -11.23 -11.49 -10.01
C LEU A 9 -12.04 -10.20 -10.17
N ALA A 10 -11.42 -9.11 -10.58
CA ALA A 10 -12.07 -7.80 -10.69
C ALA A 10 -13.28 -7.79 -11.64
N GLU A 11 -13.24 -8.59 -12.71
CA GLU A 11 -14.33 -8.68 -13.68
C GLU A 11 -15.60 -9.31 -13.10
N ALA A 12 -15.46 -10.16 -12.07
CA ALA A 12 -16.58 -10.84 -11.43
C ALA A 12 -17.37 -9.95 -10.45
N LEU A 13 -16.83 -8.77 -10.11
CA LEU A 13 -17.49 -7.85 -9.18
C LEU A 13 -18.53 -6.96 -9.88
N PRO A 14 -19.64 -6.67 -9.18
CA PRO A 14 -20.55 -5.62 -9.62
C PRO A 14 -19.82 -4.28 -9.68
N GLY A 15 -20.36 -3.34 -10.45
CA GLY A 15 -19.81 -1.99 -10.50
C GLY A 15 -19.81 -1.31 -9.13
N MET A 16 -18.64 -0.87 -8.70
CA MET A 16 -18.47 -0.15 -7.44
C MET A 16 -18.31 1.35 -7.73
N PRO A 17 -18.94 2.25 -6.95
CA PRO A 17 -18.81 3.68 -7.17
C PRO A 17 -17.40 4.21 -6.92
N VAL A 18 -16.67 3.55 -6.02
CA VAL A 18 -15.27 3.85 -5.68
C VAL A 18 -14.48 2.55 -5.63
N CYS A 19 -13.29 2.56 -6.19
CA CYS A 19 -12.36 1.44 -6.16
C CYS A 19 -10.93 1.91 -5.89
N ALA A 20 -10.06 0.97 -5.55
CA ALA A 20 -8.66 1.23 -5.28
C ALA A 20 -7.75 0.27 -6.05
N VAL A 21 -6.63 0.78 -6.52
CA VAL A 21 -5.51 -0.03 -7.00
C VAL A 21 -4.28 0.28 -6.14
N THR A 22 -3.94 -0.64 -5.25
CA THR A 22 -2.73 -0.53 -4.42
C THR A 22 -1.47 -0.61 -5.26
N SER A 23 -0.30 -0.48 -4.66
CA SER A 23 0.97 -0.53 -5.37
C SER A 23 1.11 -1.82 -6.19
N VAL A 24 1.34 -1.68 -7.49
CA VAL A 24 1.56 -2.80 -8.42
C VAL A 24 3.06 -2.94 -8.66
N GLY A 25 3.58 -4.11 -8.36
CA GLY A 25 4.98 -4.45 -8.55
C GLY A 25 5.15 -5.88 -9.06
N PRO A 26 6.38 -6.33 -9.32
CA PRO A 26 6.65 -7.72 -9.71
C PRO A 26 6.09 -8.69 -8.66
N ASP A 27 5.34 -9.68 -9.11
CA ASP A 27 4.74 -10.71 -8.25
C ASP A 27 5.67 -11.90 -7.97
N GLY A 28 6.89 -11.90 -8.54
CA GLY A 28 7.82 -13.02 -8.46
C GLY A 28 7.47 -14.18 -9.42
N VAL A 29 6.31 -14.14 -10.03
CA VAL A 29 5.82 -15.06 -11.05
C VAL A 29 5.91 -14.32 -12.39
N SER A 30 6.19 -14.98 -13.47
CA SER A 30 6.57 -14.45 -14.80
C SER A 30 5.56 -13.50 -15.51
N ARG A 31 4.73 -12.76 -14.77
CA ARG A 31 3.83 -11.74 -15.34
C ARG A 31 4.55 -10.40 -15.44
N SER A 32 4.48 -9.74 -16.59
CA SER A 32 4.98 -8.37 -16.69
C SER A 32 4.16 -7.42 -15.83
N VAL A 33 4.81 -6.40 -15.31
CA VAL A 33 4.17 -5.38 -14.44
C VAL A 33 3.02 -4.68 -15.17
N GLU A 34 3.14 -4.48 -16.48
CA GLU A 34 2.08 -3.92 -17.35
C GLU A 34 0.85 -4.82 -17.40
N ARG A 35 1.06 -6.14 -17.49
CA ARG A 35 -0.06 -7.10 -17.45
C ARG A 35 -0.76 -7.10 -16.10
N LEU A 36 -0.01 -7.01 -15.01
CA LEU A 36 -0.58 -6.87 -13.68
C LEU A 36 -1.37 -5.56 -13.53
N ALA A 37 -0.85 -4.46 -14.09
CA ALA A 37 -1.55 -3.18 -14.12
C ALA A 37 -2.86 -3.26 -14.91
N ALA A 38 -2.85 -3.91 -16.09
CA ALA A 38 -4.05 -4.09 -16.90
C ALA A 38 -5.11 -4.93 -16.18
N LEU A 39 -4.71 -5.99 -15.46
CA LEU A 39 -5.62 -6.79 -14.63
C LEU A 39 -6.19 -5.97 -13.47
N ALA A 40 -5.33 -5.20 -12.76
CA ALA A 40 -5.76 -4.34 -11.66
C ALA A 40 -6.75 -3.26 -12.12
N ALA A 41 -6.55 -2.71 -13.32
CA ALA A 41 -7.47 -1.76 -13.93
C ALA A 41 -8.88 -2.33 -14.18
N GLY A 42 -9.02 -3.66 -14.18
CA GLY A 42 -10.30 -4.35 -14.32
C GLY A 42 -11.34 -4.01 -13.24
N VAL A 43 -10.95 -3.35 -12.12
CA VAL A 43 -11.90 -2.85 -11.12
C VAL A 43 -12.61 -1.56 -11.56
N MET A 44 -12.04 -0.83 -12.52
CA MET A 44 -12.57 0.45 -12.98
C MET A 44 -13.87 0.27 -13.74
N ARG A 45 -14.84 1.15 -13.51
CA ARG A 45 -16.14 1.17 -14.20
C ARG A 45 -16.47 2.59 -14.64
N LYS A 46 -17.37 2.69 -15.60
CA LYS A 46 -17.91 3.99 -16.02
C LYS A 46 -18.46 4.74 -14.82
N GLU A 47 -18.11 6.02 -14.72
CA GLU A 47 -18.55 6.91 -13.64
C GLU A 47 -18.07 6.51 -12.24
N SER A 48 -17.17 5.54 -12.10
CA SER A 48 -16.50 5.26 -10.83
C SER A 48 -15.33 6.22 -10.58
N ILE A 49 -14.88 6.30 -9.33
CA ILE A 49 -13.63 6.96 -8.95
C ILE A 49 -12.67 5.86 -8.52
N CYS A 50 -11.50 5.81 -9.14
CA CYS A 50 -10.42 4.89 -8.77
C CYS A 50 -9.29 5.66 -8.12
N VAL A 51 -8.92 5.31 -6.91
CA VAL A 51 -7.74 5.84 -6.24
C VAL A 51 -6.60 4.85 -6.39
N THR A 52 -5.43 5.31 -6.82
CA THR A 52 -4.24 4.46 -6.91
C THR A 52 -3.13 4.87 -5.95
N ALA A 53 -2.16 4.00 -5.71
CA ALA A 53 -1.02 4.32 -4.86
C ALA A 53 -0.22 5.51 -5.40
N PRO A 54 0.30 6.40 -4.53
CA PRO A 54 1.02 7.62 -4.94
C PRO A 54 2.33 7.31 -5.68
N GLU A 55 3.00 6.22 -5.32
CA GLU A 55 4.31 5.84 -5.87
C GLU A 55 4.20 4.65 -6.85
N GLN A 56 3.24 4.71 -7.78
CA GLN A 56 3.16 3.70 -8.84
C GLN A 56 4.35 3.82 -9.81
N PRO A 57 4.91 2.69 -10.32
CA PRO A 57 5.83 2.73 -11.44
C PRO A 57 5.21 3.45 -12.64
N LYS A 58 6.01 4.20 -13.38
CA LYS A 58 5.51 5.01 -14.53
C LYS A 58 4.76 4.18 -15.56
N SER A 59 5.22 2.95 -15.85
CA SER A 59 4.53 2.04 -16.76
C SER A 59 3.15 1.64 -16.24
N VAL A 60 3.04 1.34 -14.95
CA VAL A 60 1.76 1.02 -14.28
C VAL A 60 0.81 2.21 -14.36
N LEU A 61 1.29 3.40 -13.96
CA LEU A 61 0.45 4.60 -13.98
C LEU A 61 -0.07 4.91 -15.39
N SER A 62 0.78 4.76 -16.41
CA SER A 62 0.38 4.94 -17.80
C SER A 62 -0.75 3.98 -18.21
N GLU A 63 -0.66 2.70 -17.83
CA GLU A 63 -1.73 1.71 -18.10
C GLU A 63 -3.03 2.06 -17.38
N LEU A 64 -2.95 2.48 -16.10
CA LEU A 64 -4.12 2.87 -15.33
C LEU A 64 -4.80 4.12 -15.92
N ILE A 65 -4.03 5.12 -16.37
CA ILE A 65 -4.56 6.32 -17.04
C ILE A 65 -5.30 5.95 -18.32
N VAL A 66 -4.70 5.09 -19.16
CA VAL A 66 -5.29 4.64 -20.41
C VAL A 66 -6.59 3.85 -20.15
N ALA A 67 -6.58 2.97 -19.16
CA ALA A 67 -7.75 2.18 -18.79
C ALA A 67 -8.89 3.06 -18.26
N ALA A 68 -8.57 4.00 -17.36
CA ALA A 68 -9.54 4.95 -16.81
C ALA A 68 -10.20 5.79 -17.91
N GLY A 69 -9.40 6.32 -18.84
CA GLY A 69 -9.91 7.08 -19.99
C GLY A 69 -10.82 6.26 -20.89
N LYS A 70 -10.48 4.98 -21.13
CA LYS A 70 -11.30 4.08 -21.98
C LYS A 70 -12.65 3.74 -21.37
N CYS A 71 -12.72 3.54 -20.07
CA CYS A 71 -13.97 3.16 -19.41
C CYS A 71 -14.77 4.36 -18.86
N GLY A 72 -14.21 5.57 -18.86
CA GLY A 72 -14.84 6.75 -18.28
C GLY A 72 -14.83 6.73 -16.74
N CYS A 73 -13.76 6.20 -16.15
CA CYS A 73 -13.47 6.24 -14.73
C CYS A 73 -12.61 7.47 -14.42
N GLU A 74 -12.87 8.14 -13.31
CA GLU A 74 -11.98 9.18 -12.79
C GLU A 74 -10.81 8.49 -12.04
N LEU A 75 -9.57 8.81 -12.41
CA LEU A 75 -8.39 8.31 -11.71
C LEU A 75 -7.84 9.39 -10.78
N VAL A 76 -7.75 9.07 -9.49
CA VAL A 76 -7.13 9.91 -8.45
C VAL A 76 -5.80 9.30 -8.05
N VAL A 77 -4.77 10.12 -8.07
CA VAL A 77 -3.41 9.74 -7.64
C VAL A 77 -3.01 10.73 -6.55
N PRO A 78 -2.85 10.30 -5.29
CA PRO A 78 -2.35 11.18 -4.24
C PRO A 78 -0.98 11.73 -4.63
N ASP A 79 -0.76 13.04 -4.50
CA ASP A 79 0.54 13.63 -4.81
C ASP A 79 1.56 13.21 -3.74
N PRO A 80 2.68 12.57 -4.11
CA PRO A 80 3.73 12.21 -3.16
C PRO A 80 4.36 13.41 -2.45
N GLU A 81 4.32 14.61 -3.06
CA GLU A 81 4.86 15.85 -2.47
C GLU A 81 3.97 16.37 -1.33
N ASP A 82 2.68 16.06 -1.36
CA ASP A 82 1.72 16.42 -0.30
C ASP A 82 1.76 15.44 0.88
N ILE A 83 2.52 14.34 0.78
CA ILE A 83 2.64 13.34 1.83
C ILE A 83 3.85 13.65 2.71
N THR A 84 3.61 14.22 3.88
CA THR A 84 4.66 14.47 4.88
C THR A 84 4.72 13.31 5.87
N PHE A 85 5.82 12.56 5.82
CA PHE A 85 6.09 11.49 6.77
C PHE A 85 6.91 12.03 7.94
N LEU A 86 6.35 11.96 9.14
CA LEU A 86 6.96 12.44 10.37
C LEU A 86 7.39 11.26 11.23
N GLU A 87 8.69 11.08 11.45
CA GLU A 87 9.19 10.16 12.46
C GLU A 87 8.97 10.78 13.85
N ALA A 88 8.16 10.15 14.69
CA ALA A 88 7.93 10.65 16.04
C ALA A 88 8.93 10.09 17.06
N GLU A 89 9.19 8.79 17.02
CA GLU A 89 10.12 8.04 17.90
C GLU A 89 10.53 6.74 17.23
N LYS A 90 11.44 5.96 17.89
CA LYS A 90 11.74 4.59 17.45
C LYS A 90 10.45 3.78 17.32
N PHE A 91 10.16 3.32 16.11
CA PHE A 91 8.98 2.50 15.80
C PHE A 91 7.63 3.20 15.99
N ALA A 92 7.58 4.53 15.94
CA ALA A 92 6.37 5.32 15.83
C ALA A 92 6.48 6.26 14.64
N SER A 93 5.42 6.42 13.89
CA SER A 93 5.36 7.28 12.72
C SER A 93 4.06 8.09 12.73
N LYS A 94 4.09 9.24 12.08
CA LYS A 94 2.92 10.04 11.77
C LYS A 94 2.96 10.40 10.29
N VAL A 95 1.81 10.62 9.72
CA VAL A 95 1.67 11.20 8.39
C VAL A 95 0.82 12.45 8.47
N ASP A 96 1.16 13.42 7.67
CA ASP A 96 0.29 14.52 7.27
C ASP A 96 0.03 14.42 5.78
N TYR A 97 -1.25 14.46 5.39
CA TYR A 97 -1.69 14.48 4.02
C TYR A 97 -2.96 15.33 3.91
N GLY A 98 -2.89 16.42 3.14
CA GLY A 98 -4.05 17.30 2.93
C GLY A 98 -4.64 17.90 4.21
N GLY A 99 -3.85 18.05 5.29
CA GLY A 99 -4.29 18.52 6.59
C GLY A 99 -4.76 17.41 7.56
N TYR A 100 -4.81 16.16 7.11
CA TYR A 100 -5.07 15.00 7.97
C TYR A 100 -3.78 14.52 8.60
N THR A 101 -3.53 14.93 9.85
CA THR A 101 -2.35 14.48 10.61
C THR A 101 -2.73 13.32 11.53
N VAL A 102 -2.22 12.13 11.24
CA VAL A 102 -2.58 10.90 11.98
C VAL A 102 -1.36 10.11 12.42
N PRO A 103 -1.39 9.47 13.61
CA PRO A 103 -0.42 8.45 13.96
C PRO A 103 -0.62 7.23 13.05
N LEU A 104 0.49 6.63 12.60
CA LEU A 104 0.45 5.41 11.81
C LEU A 104 0.69 4.19 12.69
N ALA A 105 -0.20 3.20 12.58
CA ALA A 105 0.01 1.88 13.18
C ALA A 105 1.11 1.08 12.49
N PHE A 106 1.46 1.48 11.27
CA PHE A 106 2.46 0.82 10.42
C PHE A 106 3.72 1.66 10.36
N LEU A 107 4.88 0.99 10.35
CA LEU A 107 6.17 1.64 10.25
C LEU A 107 6.60 1.78 8.80
N GLY A 108 7.21 2.94 8.48
CA GLY A 108 7.79 3.20 7.18
C GLY A 108 6.94 4.05 6.23
N ARG A 109 7.61 4.64 5.26
CA ARG A 109 7.00 5.59 4.30
C ARG A 109 5.88 4.97 3.46
N HIS A 110 5.93 3.65 3.19
CA HIS A 110 4.86 2.96 2.48
C HIS A 110 3.51 3.05 3.19
N ALA A 111 3.51 3.12 4.53
CA ALA A 111 2.30 3.30 5.32
C ALA A 111 1.70 4.71 5.11
N ALA A 112 2.54 5.73 4.90
CA ALA A 112 2.08 7.07 4.61
C ALA A 112 1.33 7.13 3.26
N GLY A 113 1.84 6.45 2.22
CA GLY A 113 1.14 6.33 0.95
C GLY A 113 -0.20 5.61 1.07
N SER A 114 -0.26 4.55 1.89
CA SER A 114 -1.52 3.85 2.16
C SER A 114 -2.52 4.73 2.92
N ALA A 115 -2.07 5.54 3.86
CA ALA A 115 -2.92 6.49 4.58
C ALA A 115 -3.46 7.58 3.64
N ALA A 116 -2.62 8.16 2.77
CA ALA A 116 -3.04 9.11 1.76
C ALA A 116 -4.11 8.50 0.81
N MET A 117 -3.92 7.25 0.36
CA MET A 117 -4.94 6.54 -0.39
C MET A 117 -6.25 6.39 0.38
N ALA A 118 -6.20 6.08 1.67
CA ALA A 118 -7.40 5.91 2.50
C ALA A 118 -8.16 7.24 2.67
N VAL A 119 -7.45 8.36 2.81
CA VAL A 119 -8.05 9.70 2.81
C VAL A 119 -8.75 9.95 1.47
N GLU A 120 -8.07 9.78 0.35
CA GLU A 120 -8.65 10.01 -0.99
C GLU A 120 -9.85 9.09 -1.26
N LEU A 121 -9.81 7.83 -0.82
CA LEU A 121 -10.95 6.92 -0.93
C LEU A 121 -12.15 7.41 -0.13
N SER A 122 -11.93 7.93 1.07
CA SER A 122 -12.98 8.49 1.91
C SER A 122 -13.59 9.73 1.26
N LEU A 123 -12.76 10.63 0.74
CA LEU A 123 -13.21 11.82 0.00
C LEU A 123 -13.95 11.44 -1.29
N ALA A 124 -13.48 10.41 -2.01
CA ALA A 124 -14.16 9.88 -3.19
C ALA A 124 -15.55 9.31 -2.82
N LEU A 125 -15.67 8.64 -1.69
CA LEU A 125 -16.96 8.16 -1.18
C LEU A 125 -17.90 9.33 -0.83
N CYS A 126 -17.39 10.39 -0.18
CA CYS A 126 -18.17 11.60 0.08
C CYS A 126 -18.72 12.20 -1.22
N ARG A 127 -17.90 12.28 -2.28
CA ARG A 127 -18.31 12.74 -3.62
C ARG A 127 -19.38 11.84 -4.26
N LYS A 128 -19.48 10.59 -3.83
CA LYS A 128 -20.54 9.64 -4.23
C LYS A 128 -21.75 9.66 -3.31
N GLY A 129 -21.82 10.60 -2.36
CA GLY A 129 -22.97 10.83 -1.50
C GLY A 129 -22.97 10.07 -0.17
N PHE A 130 -21.84 9.46 0.20
CA PHE A 130 -21.68 8.88 1.55
C PHE A 130 -21.38 10.00 2.56
N ASP A 131 -21.98 9.92 3.73
CA ASP A 131 -21.75 10.86 4.82
C ASP A 131 -20.56 10.39 5.67
N ILE A 132 -19.37 10.89 5.36
CA ILE A 132 -18.13 10.60 6.09
C ILE A 132 -17.52 11.93 6.51
N THR A 133 -17.44 12.16 7.81
CA THR A 133 -16.86 13.38 8.37
C THR A 133 -15.33 13.30 8.44
N ASP A 134 -14.66 14.44 8.52
CA ASP A 134 -13.20 14.50 8.72
C ASP A 134 -12.79 13.80 10.01
N ASP A 135 -13.56 13.96 11.08
CA ASP A 135 -13.31 13.24 12.34
C ASP A 135 -13.39 11.72 12.16
N ALA A 136 -14.34 11.22 11.38
CA ALA A 136 -14.45 9.78 11.11
C ALA A 136 -13.24 9.27 10.30
N ILE A 137 -12.69 10.07 9.39
CA ILE A 137 -11.46 9.73 8.66
C ILE A 137 -10.27 9.66 9.63
N LEU A 138 -10.09 10.67 10.48
CA LEU A 138 -9.02 10.74 11.46
C LEU A 138 -9.09 9.60 12.47
N GLU A 139 -10.26 9.36 13.05
CA GLU A 139 -10.50 8.28 14.02
C GLU A 139 -10.29 6.90 13.38
N GLY A 140 -10.78 6.71 12.15
CA GLY A 140 -10.63 5.46 11.40
C GLY A 140 -9.16 5.14 11.12
N LEU A 141 -8.37 6.11 10.68
CA LEU A 141 -6.94 5.95 10.43
C LEU A 141 -6.15 5.69 11.73
N ALA A 142 -6.49 6.40 12.82
CA ALA A 142 -5.85 6.21 14.12
C ALA A 142 -6.19 4.85 14.75
N ALA A 143 -7.37 4.29 14.46
CA ALA A 143 -7.81 3.00 15.00
C ALA A 143 -7.24 1.78 14.24
N VAL A 144 -6.52 1.98 13.14
CA VAL A 144 -5.92 0.86 12.39
C VAL A 144 -4.92 0.10 13.25
N GLU A 145 -5.14 -1.21 13.39
CA GLU A 145 -4.22 -2.09 14.09
C GLU A 145 -3.24 -2.77 13.11
N ASN A 146 -1.96 -2.69 13.44
CA ASN A 146 -0.94 -3.44 12.71
C ASN A 146 -0.89 -4.89 13.18
N ARG A 147 -1.47 -5.81 12.41
CA ARG A 147 -1.50 -7.24 12.76
C ARG A 147 -0.41 -8.07 12.09
N SER A 148 0.18 -7.61 10.98
CA SER A 148 1.01 -8.47 10.14
C SER A 148 2.24 -7.80 9.52
N SER A 149 2.43 -6.50 9.68
CA SER A 149 3.54 -5.78 9.04
C SER A 149 4.39 -5.06 10.09
N ILE A 150 5.67 -5.40 10.16
CA ILE A 150 6.70 -4.78 11.01
C ILE A 150 6.23 -4.58 12.47
N ARG A 151 5.77 -5.64 13.09
CA ARG A 151 5.29 -5.61 14.47
C ARG A 151 6.43 -5.84 15.44
N VAL A 152 6.70 -4.88 16.31
CA VAL A 152 7.65 -5.04 17.42
C VAL A 152 7.00 -5.87 18.54
N ILE A 153 7.53 -7.09 18.75
CA ILE A 153 7.05 -8.01 19.81
C ILE A 153 7.80 -7.77 21.12
N SER A 154 9.10 -7.45 21.03
CA SER A 154 9.96 -7.17 22.18
C SER A 154 10.97 -6.10 21.81
N GLN A 155 11.32 -5.27 22.79
CA GLN A 155 12.35 -4.23 22.61
C GLN A 155 13.72 -4.66 23.16
N ARG A 156 13.76 -5.67 24.03
CA ARG A 156 15.02 -6.18 24.64
C ARG A 156 14.93 -7.69 24.87
N PRO A 157 15.53 -8.53 24.00
CA PRO A 157 16.09 -8.16 22.70
C PRO A 157 15.04 -7.60 21.77
N LEU A 158 15.45 -6.82 20.75
CA LEU A 158 14.54 -6.35 19.73
C LEU A 158 14.07 -7.55 18.89
N ILE A 159 12.76 -7.82 18.91
CA ILE A 159 12.13 -8.88 18.12
C ILE A 159 11.04 -8.24 17.28
N ILE A 160 11.14 -8.44 15.99
CA ILE A 160 10.19 -7.94 14.98
C ILE A 160 9.56 -9.12 14.26
N LEU A 161 8.24 -9.10 14.13
CA LEU A 161 7.48 -10.01 13.30
C LEU A 161 6.99 -9.26 12.07
N ASP A 162 7.20 -9.86 10.90
CA ASP A 162 6.70 -9.32 9.64
C ASP A 162 6.20 -10.46 8.75
N ALA A 163 5.13 -10.20 7.99
CA ALA A 163 4.54 -11.15 7.06
C ALA A 163 4.99 -10.93 5.61
N CYS A 164 6.12 -10.25 5.40
CA CYS A 164 6.65 -10.01 4.06
C CYS A 164 6.96 -11.34 3.35
N ARG A 165 6.59 -11.40 2.08
CA ARG A 165 6.77 -12.57 1.22
C ARG A 165 7.17 -12.22 -0.21
N THR A 166 7.24 -10.94 -0.53
CA THR A 166 7.69 -10.46 -1.83
C THR A 166 8.99 -9.66 -1.70
N PRO A 167 9.83 -9.61 -2.73
CA PRO A 167 11.05 -8.80 -2.72
C PRO A 167 10.80 -7.33 -2.37
N GLN A 168 9.67 -6.79 -2.82
CA GLN A 168 9.27 -5.41 -2.56
C GLN A 168 8.94 -5.17 -1.08
N GLN A 169 8.27 -6.12 -0.44
CA GLN A 169 7.98 -6.08 1.00
C GLN A 169 9.25 -6.26 1.83
N ALA A 170 10.15 -7.17 1.43
CA ALA A 170 11.46 -7.34 2.07
C ALA A 170 12.28 -6.04 2.03
N ALA A 171 12.33 -5.37 0.88
CA ALA A 171 12.99 -4.08 0.75
C ALA A 171 12.34 -2.98 1.62
N ALA A 172 11.02 -3.02 1.81
CA ALA A 172 10.33 -2.09 2.72
C ALA A 172 10.70 -2.34 4.18
N LEU A 173 10.76 -3.62 4.60
CA LEU A 173 11.21 -4.01 5.94
C LEU A 173 12.63 -3.52 6.21
N LEU A 174 13.56 -3.74 5.27
CA LEU A 174 14.94 -3.28 5.42
C LEU A 174 15.06 -1.77 5.55
N ARG A 175 14.29 -1.00 4.79
CA ARG A 175 14.26 0.46 4.96
C ARG A 175 13.88 0.85 6.38
N VAL A 176 12.89 0.21 6.98
CA VAL A 176 12.48 0.48 8.37
C VAL A 176 13.56 0.07 9.37
N LEU A 177 14.21 -1.09 9.18
CA LEU A 177 15.31 -1.54 10.03
C LEU A 177 16.51 -0.58 9.96
N ASN A 178 16.85 -0.08 8.77
CA ASN A 178 17.89 0.92 8.57
C ASN A 178 17.57 2.26 9.23
N MET A 179 16.33 2.73 9.11
CA MET A 179 15.85 3.93 9.83
C MET A 179 15.97 3.75 11.34
N ALA A 180 15.63 2.57 11.86
CA ALA A 180 15.78 2.21 13.27
C ALA A 180 17.25 1.94 13.68
N LYS A 181 18.23 2.08 12.77
CA LYS A 181 19.67 1.87 12.96
C LYS A 181 20.00 0.45 13.47
N VAL A 182 19.24 -0.55 13.02
CA VAL A 182 19.55 -1.97 13.27
C VAL A 182 20.73 -2.35 12.38
N ARG A 183 21.87 -2.69 12.99
CA ARG A 183 23.11 -3.02 12.28
C ARG A 183 23.32 -4.51 12.05
N HIS A 184 22.78 -5.33 12.93
CA HIS A 184 22.90 -6.78 12.88
C HIS A 184 21.55 -7.39 13.22
N MET A 185 21.13 -8.36 12.42
CA MET A 185 19.91 -9.11 12.67
C MET A 185 20.15 -10.60 12.44
N SER A 186 19.38 -11.42 13.16
CA SER A 186 19.17 -12.82 12.84
C SER A 186 17.74 -12.99 12.38
N ALA A 187 17.52 -13.59 11.23
CA ALA A 187 16.19 -13.78 10.67
C ALA A 187 15.79 -15.25 10.71
N ILE A 188 14.53 -15.51 11.08
CA ILE A 188 13.87 -16.79 10.89
C ILE A 188 12.82 -16.58 9.81
N ILE A 189 12.99 -17.26 8.67
CA ILE A 189 12.18 -17.01 7.48
C ILE A 189 11.42 -18.28 7.12
N GLY A 190 10.10 -18.15 6.91
CA GLY A 190 9.24 -19.19 6.36
C GLY A 190 8.57 -18.67 5.09
N LEU A 191 8.81 -19.32 3.96
CA LEU A 191 8.15 -19.05 2.68
C LEU A 191 7.27 -20.24 2.33
N ALA A 192 6.07 -19.99 1.83
CA ALA A 192 5.13 -21.04 1.46
C ALA A 192 5.48 -21.68 0.12
N GLU A 193 6.17 -20.95 -0.75
CA GLU A 193 6.52 -21.36 -2.11
C GLU A 193 8.00 -21.08 -2.37
N GLU A 194 8.65 -21.97 -3.12
CA GLU A 194 10.06 -21.81 -3.52
C GLU A 194 10.20 -20.76 -4.65
N GLU A 195 9.15 -20.59 -5.44
CA GLU A 195 9.13 -19.64 -6.55
C GLU A 195 9.21 -18.19 -6.02
N GLY A 196 10.26 -17.48 -6.44
CA GLY A 196 10.53 -16.12 -5.96
C GLY A 196 11.39 -16.03 -4.69
N ALA A 197 11.75 -17.15 -4.04
CA ALA A 197 12.57 -17.17 -2.84
C ALA A 197 13.95 -16.51 -3.07
N GLU A 198 14.60 -16.80 -4.20
CA GLU A 198 15.90 -16.21 -4.54
C GLU A 198 15.84 -14.68 -4.63
N ALA A 199 14.82 -14.15 -5.31
CA ALA A 199 14.64 -12.71 -5.42
C ALA A 199 14.31 -12.07 -4.06
N PHE A 200 13.55 -12.78 -3.20
CA PHE A 200 13.26 -12.34 -1.83
C PHE A 200 14.53 -12.28 -0.98
N PHE A 201 15.36 -13.32 -0.99
CA PHE A 201 16.63 -13.33 -0.25
C PHE A 201 17.61 -12.29 -0.79
N SER A 202 17.73 -12.14 -2.10
CA SER A 202 18.55 -11.11 -2.72
C SER A 202 18.13 -9.70 -2.28
N ALA A 203 16.84 -9.45 -2.12
CA ALA A 203 16.33 -8.18 -1.61
C ALA A 203 16.71 -7.95 -0.14
N LEU A 204 16.82 -9.01 0.69
CA LEU A 204 17.27 -8.91 2.08
C LEU A 204 18.78 -8.71 2.22
N GLU A 205 19.60 -9.14 1.25
CA GLU A 205 21.06 -9.02 1.28
C GLU A 205 21.55 -7.63 0.84
N THR A 206 20.77 -6.92 0.03
CA THR A 206 21.17 -5.64 -0.58
C THR A 206 20.84 -4.40 0.26
N GLY A 207 20.26 -4.56 1.42
CA GLY A 207 19.93 -3.49 2.38
C GLY A 207 20.83 -3.54 3.59
#